data_31c75548c1f1e9ae0c6526fb5ce31880
#
_entry.id   31c75548c1f1e9ae0c6526fb5ce31880
#
_cell.length_a   1.000
_cell.length_b   1.000
_cell.length_c   1.000
_cell.angle_alpha   90.00
_cell.angle_beta   90.00
_cell.angle_gamma   90.00
#
_symmetry.space_group_name_H-M   'P 1'
#
loop_
_entity.id
_entity.type
_entity.pdbx_description
1 polymer ?
#
loop_
_entity_poly.entity_id
_entity_poly.type
_entity_poly.pdbx_seq_one_letter_code
_entity_poly.pdbx_strand_id
1 'polypeptide(L)'
;MLGASDPTPLLLAWMGPLLAGFTAPTARHALVLVTGAVLAPARRTVAAALRTAGYGQAADFTNYHRVLNRNRWSPRHVAQHLLLLLVQAFTPEGPVIIGLDDTLERRWGTKIKARGIYRDPVRSSHGHFVKASGLRWLSVMLLPPIPWTGRVWALPFLTVLAPSERYAQQYRHRHKKLTDWARQVLLQVARWLPDRRIVAVADSSYAVIDLLNAVRHRLCVIARLRLDARLFEPPPQRRPRVGRPRVVGRRLPNLSEQLASRSTRWQRLQITGWYGRTERQVEIVSGTAIWSHPGHHVPIRYVLVRDCKQE
;
A
#
# COMPACT_ATOMS: atom_id res chain seq x y z
N MET A 1 21.49 -19.17 -34.46
CA MET A 1 21.22 -19.68 -33.10
C MET A 1 21.85 -18.69 -32.12
N LEU A 2 21.04 -17.80 -31.52
CA LEU A 2 21.50 -16.95 -30.43
C LEU A 2 21.72 -17.87 -29.23
N GLY A 3 22.98 -18.07 -28.82
CA GLY A 3 23.30 -18.85 -27.63
C GLY A 3 22.59 -18.29 -26.43
N ALA A 4 21.71 -19.08 -25.83
CA ALA A 4 21.05 -18.69 -24.57
C ALA A 4 22.17 -18.54 -23.52
N SER A 5 22.46 -17.29 -23.16
CA SER A 5 23.38 -17.01 -22.05
C SER A 5 22.79 -17.60 -20.77
N ASP A 6 23.63 -18.27 -19.99
CA ASP A 6 23.24 -18.85 -18.70
C ASP A 6 22.59 -17.76 -17.82
N PRO A 7 21.30 -17.88 -17.41
CA PRO A 7 20.60 -16.87 -16.60
C PRO A 7 21.07 -16.84 -15.14
N THR A 8 21.87 -17.80 -14.70
CA THR A 8 22.31 -17.96 -13.31
C THR A 8 23.05 -16.73 -12.76
N PRO A 9 24.04 -16.14 -13.49
CA PRO A 9 24.72 -14.94 -13.01
C PRO A 9 23.77 -13.74 -12.79
N LEU A 10 22.81 -13.55 -13.69
CA LEU A 10 21.83 -12.48 -13.58
C LEU A 10 20.91 -12.68 -12.38
N LEU A 11 20.43 -13.91 -12.16
CA LEU A 11 19.61 -14.24 -10.98
C LEU A 11 20.40 -14.01 -9.69
N LEU A 12 21.65 -14.42 -9.63
CA LEU A 12 22.50 -14.20 -8.46
C LEU A 12 22.79 -12.72 -8.22
N ALA A 13 22.99 -11.93 -9.26
CA ALA A 13 23.17 -10.48 -9.16
C ALA A 13 21.93 -9.80 -8.57
N TRP A 14 20.72 -10.21 -8.98
CA TRP A 14 19.48 -9.67 -8.43
C TRP A 14 19.18 -10.15 -7.01
N MET A 15 19.45 -11.41 -6.72
CA MET A 15 19.16 -12.00 -5.42
C MET A 15 20.19 -11.65 -4.35
N GLY A 16 21.43 -11.36 -4.74
CA GLY A 16 22.53 -11.08 -3.81
C GLY A 16 22.18 -10.03 -2.74
N PRO A 17 21.74 -8.83 -3.11
CA PRO A 17 21.37 -7.79 -2.14
C PRO A 17 20.21 -8.22 -1.21
N LEU A 18 19.26 -9.01 -1.71
CA LEU A 18 18.11 -9.50 -0.91
C LEU A 18 18.58 -10.54 0.11
N LEU A 19 19.57 -11.34 -0.25
CA LEU A 19 20.09 -12.44 0.58
C LEU A 19 21.19 -11.99 1.55
N ALA A 20 21.74 -10.80 1.41
CA ALA A 20 22.82 -10.29 2.25
C ALA A 20 22.46 -10.22 3.77
N GLY A 21 21.17 -10.17 4.11
CA GLY A 21 20.68 -10.21 5.49
C GLY A 21 20.50 -11.60 6.09
N PHE A 22 20.85 -12.66 5.34
CA PHE A 22 20.75 -14.05 5.78
C PHE A 22 22.12 -14.63 6.12
N THR A 23 22.17 -15.63 7.00
CA THR A 23 23.38 -16.47 7.13
C THR A 23 23.59 -17.28 5.86
N ALA A 24 24.82 -17.63 5.52
CA ALA A 24 25.15 -18.35 4.28
C ALA A 24 24.31 -19.62 4.08
N PRO A 25 24.08 -20.50 5.06
CA PRO A 25 23.22 -21.67 4.90
C PRO A 25 21.75 -21.27 4.62
N THR A 26 21.23 -20.27 5.34
CA THR A 26 19.85 -19.80 5.14
C THR A 26 19.66 -19.15 3.78
N ALA A 27 20.65 -18.38 3.28
CA ALA A 27 20.65 -17.77 1.96
C ALA A 27 20.55 -18.82 0.85
N ARG A 28 21.33 -19.91 0.93
CA ARG A 28 21.27 -21.02 -0.02
C ARG A 28 19.88 -21.65 -0.08
N HIS A 29 19.29 -21.97 1.07
CA HIS A 29 17.95 -22.55 1.13
C HIS A 29 16.89 -21.55 0.62
N ALA A 30 17.00 -20.27 0.96
CA ALA A 30 16.10 -19.22 0.49
C ALA A 30 16.15 -19.07 -1.04
N LEU A 31 17.34 -19.10 -1.64
CA LEU A 31 17.53 -19.02 -3.09
C LEU A 31 16.84 -20.19 -3.80
N VAL A 32 17.04 -21.43 -3.32
CA VAL A 32 16.34 -22.61 -3.86
C VAL A 32 14.83 -22.47 -3.77
N LEU A 33 14.32 -22.00 -2.62
CA LEU A 33 12.89 -21.80 -2.44
C LEU A 33 12.32 -20.74 -3.38
N VAL A 34 13.00 -19.61 -3.56
CA VAL A 34 12.56 -18.55 -4.47
C VAL A 34 12.57 -19.05 -5.90
N THR A 35 13.68 -19.67 -6.36
CA THR A 35 13.80 -20.24 -7.71
C THR A 35 12.70 -21.27 -7.98
N GLY A 36 12.52 -22.21 -7.06
CA GLY A 36 11.48 -23.22 -7.17
C GLY A 36 10.06 -22.64 -7.14
N ALA A 37 9.82 -21.59 -6.34
CA ALA A 37 8.52 -20.92 -6.29
C ALA A 37 8.20 -20.13 -7.58
N VAL A 38 9.22 -19.54 -8.22
CA VAL A 38 9.06 -18.84 -9.52
C VAL A 38 8.74 -19.86 -10.63
N LEU A 39 9.43 -21.00 -10.64
CA LEU A 39 9.28 -22.03 -11.65
C LEU A 39 8.06 -22.94 -11.44
N ALA A 40 7.50 -23.00 -10.23
CA ALA A 40 6.36 -23.88 -9.92
C ALA A 40 5.07 -23.45 -10.65
N PRO A 41 4.47 -24.32 -11.50
CA PRO A 41 3.32 -23.97 -12.34
C PRO A 41 2.01 -23.85 -11.56
N ALA A 42 1.94 -24.40 -10.35
CA ALA A 42 0.71 -24.48 -9.54
C ALA A 42 0.92 -23.90 -8.13
N ARG A 43 0.48 -24.61 -7.10
CA ARG A 43 0.62 -24.14 -5.71
C ARG A 43 2.09 -24.02 -5.30
N ARG A 44 2.49 -22.84 -4.82
CA ARG A 44 3.85 -22.53 -4.38
C ARG A 44 4.09 -22.98 -2.93
N THR A 45 3.95 -24.28 -2.66
CA THR A 45 4.33 -24.88 -1.37
C THR A 45 5.83 -25.14 -1.33
N VAL A 46 6.41 -25.27 -0.15
CA VAL A 46 7.83 -25.66 0.01
C VAL A 46 8.14 -26.94 -0.76
N ALA A 47 7.30 -27.97 -0.60
CA ALA A 47 7.48 -29.24 -1.30
C ALA A 47 7.38 -29.11 -2.84
N ALA A 48 6.48 -28.26 -3.35
CA ALA A 48 6.39 -28.00 -4.80
C ALA A 48 7.64 -27.26 -5.30
N ALA A 49 8.07 -26.22 -4.58
CA ALA A 49 9.28 -25.48 -4.92
C ALA A 49 10.52 -26.40 -4.95
N LEU A 50 10.68 -27.26 -3.97
CA LEU A 50 11.80 -28.22 -3.93
C LEU A 50 11.75 -29.20 -5.11
N ARG A 51 10.60 -29.80 -5.40
CA ARG A 51 10.46 -30.69 -6.55
C ARG A 51 10.82 -30.01 -7.87
N THR A 52 10.30 -28.78 -8.06
CA THR A 52 10.57 -28.02 -9.29
C THR A 52 12.04 -27.60 -9.41
N ALA A 53 12.69 -27.31 -8.28
CA ALA A 53 14.12 -26.96 -8.24
C ALA A 53 15.05 -28.16 -8.24
N GLY A 54 14.56 -29.42 -8.42
CA GLY A 54 15.36 -30.62 -8.43
C GLY A 54 15.73 -31.18 -7.03
N TYR A 55 15.20 -30.62 -5.95
CA TYR A 55 15.48 -31.03 -4.58
C TYR A 55 14.34 -31.86 -3.94
N GLY A 56 13.52 -32.52 -4.76
CA GLY A 56 12.37 -33.30 -4.28
C GLY A 56 12.69 -34.43 -3.30
N GLN A 57 13.93 -34.98 -3.36
CA GLN A 57 14.44 -36.02 -2.50
C GLN A 57 15.50 -35.57 -1.50
N ALA A 58 15.58 -34.24 -1.22
CA ALA A 58 16.55 -33.73 -0.27
C ALA A 58 16.32 -34.27 1.12
N ALA A 59 17.30 -34.92 1.71
CA ALA A 59 17.23 -35.49 3.07
C ALA A 59 17.06 -34.39 4.14
N ASP A 60 17.54 -33.20 3.85
CA ASP A 60 17.47 -32.01 4.73
C ASP A 60 16.27 -31.08 4.45
N PHE A 61 15.20 -31.57 3.82
CA PHE A 61 14.03 -30.78 3.42
C PHE A 61 13.44 -29.93 4.56
N THR A 62 13.61 -30.35 5.82
CA THR A 62 13.18 -29.60 7.00
C THR A 62 13.88 -28.23 7.14
N ASN A 63 15.11 -28.09 6.64
CA ASN A 63 15.86 -26.83 6.65
C ASN A 63 15.21 -25.78 5.78
N TYR A 64 14.60 -26.16 4.66
CA TYR A 64 13.84 -25.26 3.81
C TYR A 64 12.56 -24.74 4.49
N HIS A 65 11.87 -25.59 5.25
CA HIS A 65 10.74 -25.15 6.08
C HIS A 65 11.20 -24.18 7.18
N ARG A 66 12.38 -24.41 7.76
CA ARG A 66 12.95 -23.54 8.81
C ARG A 66 13.21 -22.11 8.33
N VAL A 67 13.54 -21.90 7.04
CA VAL A 67 13.68 -20.55 6.46
C VAL A 67 12.43 -19.71 6.70
N LEU A 68 11.25 -20.31 6.61
CA LEU A 68 9.97 -19.62 6.71
C LEU A 68 9.43 -19.54 8.14
N ASN A 69 9.83 -20.43 9.07
CA ASN A 69 9.19 -20.55 10.36
C ASN A 69 10.12 -20.42 11.59
N ARG A 70 11.42 -20.62 11.45
CA ARG A 70 12.36 -20.61 12.59
C ARG A 70 13.60 -19.75 12.40
N ASN A 71 14.15 -19.66 11.18
CA ASN A 71 15.38 -18.94 10.94
C ASN A 71 15.14 -17.44 11.17
N ARG A 72 16.10 -16.80 11.82
CA ARG A 72 16.03 -15.36 12.09
C ARG A 72 16.66 -14.60 10.92
N TRP A 73 15.87 -13.82 10.26
CA TRP A 73 16.28 -12.89 9.21
C TRP A 73 15.37 -11.66 9.26
N SER A 74 15.79 -10.58 8.64
CA SER A 74 15.05 -9.31 8.68
C SER A 74 14.15 -9.16 7.45
N PRO A 75 12.83 -9.37 7.56
CA PRO A 75 11.91 -9.10 6.46
C PRO A 75 11.96 -7.64 5.99
N ARG A 76 12.26 -6.72 6.91
CA ARG A 76 12.40 -5.30 6.61
C ARG A 76 13.64 -5.00 5.76
N HIS A 77 14.74 -5.70 5.97
CA HIS A 77 15.94 -5.59 5.14
C HIS A 77 15.64 -6.09 3.71
N VAL A 78 15.03 -7.26 3.57
CA VAL A 78 14.62 -7.80 2.28
C VAL A 78 13.66 -6.86 1.55
N ALA A 79 12.66 -6.33 2.27
CA ALA A 79 11.70 -5.38 1.71
C ALA A 79 12.36 -4.09 1.20
N GLN A 80 13.35 -3.56 1.93
CA GLN A 80 14.12 -2.38 1.53
C GLN A 80 14.89 -2.63 0.23
N HIS A 81 15.64 -3.73 0.16
CA HIS A 81 16.44 -4.06 -1.02
C HIS A 81 15.56 -4.39 -2.21
N LEU A 82 14.42 -5.08 -1.99
CA LEU A 82 13.44 -5.32 -3.04
C LEU A 82 12.86 -3.99 -3.57
N LEU A 83 12.51 -3.04 -2.70
CA LEU A 83 12.05 -1.73 -3.12
C LEU A 83 13.10 -1.01 -3.97
N LEU A 84 14.36 -0.98 -3.52
CA LEU A 84 15.44 -0.31 -4.24
C LEU A 84 15.66 -0.93 -5.64
N LEU A 85 15.64 -2.26 -5.72
CA LEU A 85 15.75 -3.00 -6.97
C LEU A 85 14.57 -2.68 -7.92
N LEU A 86 13.35 -2.68 -7.41
CA LEU A 86 12.17 -2.36 -8.20
C LEU A 86 12.16 -0.90 -8.66
N VAL A 87 12.57 0.04 -7.81
CA VAL A 87 12.66 1.47 -8.17
C VAL A 87 13.73 1.68 -9.23
N GLN A 88 14.89 1.04 -9.10
CA GLN A 88 15.96 1.13 -10.09
C GLN A 88 15.52 0.56 -11.45
N ALA A 89 14.79 -0.57 -11.43
CA ALA A 89 14.38 -1.25 -12.66
C ALA A 89 13.22 -0.55 -13.39
N PHE A 90 12.26 0.03 -12.66
CA PHE A 90 10.98 0.48 -13.25
C PHE A 90 10.72 1.98 -13.12
N THR A 91 11.32 2.65 -12.15
CA THR A 91 11.12 4.09 -11.89
C THR A 91 12.42 4.77 -11.47
N PRO A 92 13.49 4.67 -12.29
CA PRO A 92 14.80 5.25 -11.95
C PRO A 92 14.71 6.75 -11.72
N GLU A 93 13.84 7.43 -12.43
CA GLU A 93 13.63 8.87 -12.37
C GLU A 93 12.20 9.25 -11.99
N GLY A 94 11.98 10.52 -11.65
CA GLY A 94 10.68 11.07 -11.35
C GLY A 94 10.10 10.63 -10.01
N PRO A 95 8.80 10.82 -9.75
CA PRO A 95 8.14 10.46 -8.51
C PRO A 95 7.94 8.94 -8.41
N VAL A 96 8.13 8.41 -7.20
CA VAL A 96 7.84 7.00 -6.88
C VAL A 96 6.38 6.89 -6.43
N ILE A 97 5.56 6.21 -7.23
CA ILE A 97 4.15 5.99 -6.91
C ILE A 97 4.01 4.64 -6.23
N ILE A 98 3.44 4.63 -5.03
CA ILE A 98 3.19 3.42 -4.25
C ILE A 98 1.71 3.24 -3.96
N GLY A 99 1.25 1.99 -3.95
CA GLY A 99 -0.10 1.60 -3.50
C GLY A 99 -0.07 1.12 -2.06
N LEU A 100 -1.12 1.42 -1.32
CA LEU A 100 -1.34 0.93 0.04
C LEU A 100 -2.72 0.27 0.09
N ASP A 101 -2.75 -1.01 0.44
CA ASP A 101 -4.01 -1.78 0.54
C ASP A 101 -3.93 -2.83 1.63
N ASP A 102 -5.07 -3.26 2.15
CA ASP A 102 -5.13 -4.32 3.13
C ASP A 102 -6.01 -5.50 2.69
N THR A 103 -5.58 -6.68 3.07
CA THR A 103 -6.24 -7.93 2.70
C THR A 103 -6.52 -8.78 3.92
N LEU A 104 -7.71 -9.36 3.97
CA LEU A 104 -8.07 -10.37 4.95
C LEU A 104 -7.80 -11.77 4.39
N GLU A 105 -6.76 -12.41 4.87
CA GLU A 105 -6.48 -13.81 4.60
C GLU A 105 -7.33 -14.68 5.54
N ARG A 106 -8.37 -15.33 5.01
CA ARG A 106 -9.27 -16.18 5.81
C ARG A 106 -8.53 -17.40 6.31
N ARG A 107 -8.55 -17.60 7.64
CA ARG A 107 -7.89 -18.70 8.34
C ARG A 107 -8.76 -19.22 9.49
N TRP A 108 -8.85 -20.53 9.63
CA TRP A 108 -9.72 -21.20 10.60
C TRP A 108 -8.94 -21.93 11.71
N GLY A 109 -7.64 -22.19 11.50
CA GLY A 109 -6.82 -22.99 12.42
C GLY A 109 -6.73 -22.39 13.82
N THR A 110 -7.01 -23.18 14.84
CA THR A 110 -6.99 -22.75 16.26
C THR A 110 -5.58 -22.42 16.75
N LYS A 111 -4.55 -23.00 16.16
CA LYS A 111 -3.14 -22.80 16.51
C LYS A 111 -2.54 -21.50 15.90
N ILE A 112 -3.29 -20.77 15.08
CA ILE A 112 -2.81 -19.51 14.47
C ILE A 112 -2.98 -18.39 15.50
N LYS A 113 -1.90 -18.03 16.18
CA LYS A 113 -1.89 -17.10 17.32
C LYS A 113 -2.44 -15.70 17.00
N ALA A 114 -2.04 -15.12 15.88
CA ALA A 114 -2.43 -13.75 15.49
C ALA A 114 -3.79 -13.65 14.78
N ARG A 115 -4.54 -14.76 14.73
CA ARG A 115 -5.86 -14.80 14.13
C ARG A 115 -6.83 -13.88 14.85
N GLY A 116 -7.55 -13.07 14.09
CA GLY A 116 -8.62 -12.20 14.58
C GLY A 116 -9.96 -12.49 13.90
N ILE A 117 -10.98 -11.76 14.32
CA ILE A 117 -12.28 -11.71 13.65
C ILE A 117 -12.44 -10.32 13.09
N TYR A 118 -12.70 -10.24 11.79
CA TYR A 118 -12.80 -8.98 11.04
C TYR A 118 -14.07 -8.95 10.20
N ARG A 119 -14.47 -7.76 9.78
CA ARG A 119 -15.47 -7.61 8.72
C ARG A 119 -14.90 -8.19 7.43
N ASP A 120 -15.63 -9.09 6.78
CA ASP A 120 -15.27 -9.62 5.46
C ASP A 120 -15.59 -8.56 4.40
N PRO A 121 -14.59 -7.98 3.69
CA PRO A 121 -14.84 -6.90 2.74
C PRO A 121 -15.56 -7.38 1.47
N VAL A 122 -15.46 -8.66 1.14
CA VAL A 122 -16.05 -9.24 -0.07
C VAL A 122 -17.50 -9.68 0.15
N ARG A 123 -17.79 -10.25 1.33
CA ARG A 123 -19.12 -10.79 1.65
C ARG A 123 -20.04 -9.79 2.34
N SER A 124 -19.49 -8.69 2.88
CA SER A 124 -20.29 -7.66 3.53
C SER A 124 -20.75 -6.61 2.52
N SER A 125 -22.02 -6.22 2.59
CA SER A 125 -22.59 -5.08 1.87
C SER A 125 -22.87 -3.91 2.82
N HIS A 126 -23.51 -2.85 2.31
CA HIS A 126 -23.87 -1.69 3.13
C HIS A 126 -24.87 -2.05 4.25
N GLY A 127 -25.80 -2.98 3.99
CA GLY A 127 -26.82 -3.44 4.95
C GLY A 127 -26.53 -4.81 5.58
N HIS A 128 -25.45 -5.51 5.17
CA HIS A 128 -25.18 -6.88 5.65
C HIS A 128 -23.73 -7.03 6.11
N PHE A 129 -23.54 -7.29 7.39
CA PHE A 129 -22.23 -7.41 8.01
C PHE A 129 -21.85 -8.88 8.19
N VAL A 130 -20.86 -9.35 7.43
CA VAL A 130 -20.31 -10.72 7.55
C VAL A 130 -18.99 -10.67 8.30
N LYS A 131 -18.86 -11.50 9.35
CA LYS A 131 -17.60 -11.69 10.08
C LYS A 131 -16.80 -12.81 9.43
N ALA A 132 -15.48 -12.62 9.32
CA ALA A 132 -14.56 -13.66 8.90
C ALA A 132 -13.38 -13.77 9.87
N SER A 133 -12.97 -15.01 10.12
CA SER A 133 -11.76 -15.32 10.90
C SER A 133 -10.56 -15.30 9.97
N GLY A 134 -9.46 -14.69 10.40
CA GLY A 134 -8.25 -14.64 9.54
C GLY A 134 -7.12 -13.77 10.07
N LEU A 135 -6.18 -13.51 9.18
CA LEU A 135 -5.04 -12.61 9.38
C LEU A 135 -5.26 -11.38 8.49
N ARG A 136 -5.08 -10.20 9.04
CA ARG A 136 -5.17 -8.95 8.29
C ARG A 136 -3.77 -8.48 7.93
N TRP A 137 -3.52 -8.38 6.65
CA TRP A 137 -2.25 -7.97 6.07
C TRP A 137 -2.38 -6.58 5.45
N LEU A 138 -1.42 -5.71 5.73
CA LEU A 138 -1.24 -4.43 5.06
C LEU A 138 -0.08 -4.56 4.10
N SER A 139 -0.31 -4.30 2.82
CA SER A 139 0.70 -4.39 1.76
C SER A 139 1.00 -3.02 1.17
N VAL A 140 2.28 -2.77 0.93
CA VAL A 140 2.78 -1.62 0.19
C VAL A 140 3.40 -2.11 -1.10
N MET A 141 2.98 -1.52 -2.21
CA MET A 141 3.30 -1.96 -3.57
C MET A 141 3.88 -0.79 -4.36
N LEU A 142 4.88 -1.01 -5.18
CA LEU A 142 5.28 -0.06 -6.22
C LEU A 142 4.27 -0.14 -7.36
N LEU A 143 3.86 1.01 -7.90
CA LEU A 143 2.89 1.11 -9.01
C LEU A 143 3.58 1.68 -10.27
N PRO A 144 4.48 0.94 -10.91
CA PRO A 144 5.14 1.41 -12.11
C PRO A 144 4.31 1.11 -13.37
N PRO A 145 4.38 1.93 -14.40
CA PRO A 145 3.98 1.53 -15.74
C PRO A 145 4.94 0.45 -16.24
N ILE A 146 4.41 -0.69 -16.66
CA ILE A 146 5.22 -1.78 -17.19
C ILE A 146 5.29 -1.63 -18.71
N PRO A 147 6.47 -1.36 -19.31
CA PRO A 147 6.59 -0.97 -20.72
C PRO A 147 5.98 -1.96 -21.71
N TRP A 148 6.22 -3.26 -21.51
CA TRP A 148 5.76 -4.31 -22.43
C TRP A 148 4.29 -4.69 -22.28
N THR A 149 3.60 -4.22 -21.23
CA THR A 149 2.16 -4.49 -21.05
C THR A 149 1.30 -3.25 -21.32
N GLY A 150 1.89 -2.06 -21.33
CA GLY A 150 1.18 -0.78 -21.40
C GLY A 150 0.25 -0.55 -20.20
N ARG A 151 0.48 -1.20 -19.06
CA ARG A 151 -0.35 -1.12 -17.85
C ARG A 151 0.50 -0.84 -16.63
N VAL A 152 -0.12 -0.24 -15.62
CA VAL A 152 0.45 -0.13 -14.27
C VAL A 152 0.26 -1.46 -13.55
N TRP A 153 1.35 -2.00 -12.98
CA TRP A 153 1.31 -3.18 -12.13
C TRP A 153 1.50 -2.79 -10.68
N ALA A 154 0.89 -3.57 -9.80
CA ALA A 154 1.12 -3.47 -8.37
C ALA A 154 2.17 -4.51 -7.98
N LEU A 155 3.38 -4.05 -7.65
CA LEU A 155 4.53 -4.88 -7.29
C LEU A 155 4.75 -4.81 -5.77
N PRO A 156 4.25 -5.78 -4.97
CA PRO A 156 4.36 -5.73 -3.52
C PRO A 156 5.82 -5.92 -3.08
N PHE A 157 6.29 -5.05 -2.20
CA PHE A 157 7.64 -5.13 -1.63
C PHE A 157 7.66 -5.19 -0.10
N LEU A 158 6.60 -4.71 0.55
CA LEU A 158 6.49 -4.74 2.01
C LEU A 158 5.08 -5.16 2.41
N THR A 159 4.98 -6.23 3.20
CA THR A 159 3.71 -6.67 3.78
C THR A 159 3.89 -6.84 5.29
N VAL A 160 2.96 -6.28 6.06
CA VAL A 160 2.97 -6.35 7.53
C VAL A 160 1.68 -6.93 8.06
N LEU A 161 1.78 -7.76 9.08
CA LEU A 161 0.62 -8.28 9.80
C LEU A 161 0.08 -7.18 10.72
N ALA A 162 -1.21 -6.90 10.63
CA ALA A 162 -1.95 -6.01 11.52
C ALA A 162 -2.83 -6.83 12.47
N PRO A 163 -2.33 -7.22 13.65
CA PRO A 163 -3.06 -8.07 14.58
C PRO A 163 -4.31 -7.40 15.13
N SER A 164 -5.30 -8.21 15.48
CA SER A 164 -6.54 -7.73 16.12
C SER A 164 -6.28 -7.15 17.52
N GLU A 165 -7.21 -6.32 17.99
CA GLU A 165 -7.17 -5.79 19.35
C GLU A 165 -7.17 -6.90 20.39
N ARG A 166 -7.98 -7.94 20.20
CA ARG A 166 -8.00 -9.14 21.06
C ARG A 166 -6.62 -9.79 21.18
N TYR A 167 -5.89 -9.93 20.08
CA TYR A 167 -4.53 -10.46 20.11
C TYR A 167 -3.60 -9.54 20.92
N ALA A 168 -3.67 -8.23 20.69
CA ALA A 168 -2.84 -7.28 21.42
C ALA A 168 -3.11 -7.34 22.94
N GLN A 169 -4.37 -7.41 23.35
CA GLN A 169 -4.76 -7.56 24.77
C GLN A 169 -4.25 -8.87 25.35
N GLN A 170 -4.45 -10.00 24.67
CA GLN A 170 -4.02 -11.33 25.13
C GLN A 170 -2.50 -11.39 25.37
N TYR A 171 -1.70 -10.72 24.53
CA TYR A 171 -0.24 -10.72 24.65
C TYR A 171 0.33 -9.45 25.30
N ARG A 172 -0.54 -8.63 25.93
CA ARG A 172 -0.17 -7.38 26.63
C ARG A 172 0.62 -6.42 25.74
N HIS A 173 0.29 -6.36 24.45
CA HIS A 173 0.86 -5.42 23.51
C HIS A 173 -0.08 -4.24 23.30
N ARG A 174 0.48 -3.06 23.04
CA ARG A 174 -0.32 -1.91 22.62
C ARG A 174 -0.97 -2.21 21.27
N HIS A 175 -2.30 -2.17 21.23
CA HIS A 175 -3.02 -2.28 19.96
C HIS A 175 -2.69 -1.10 19.03
N LYS A 176 -2.50 -1.39 17.74
CA LYS A 176 -2.32 -0.40 16.67
C LYS A 176 -3.45 -0.58 15.67
N LYS A 177 -4.15 0.50 15.38
CA LYS A 177 -5.12 0.55 14.30
C LYS A 177 -4.42 0.32 12.95
N LEU A 178 -5.17 -0.06 11.93
CA LEU A 178 -4.62 -0.24 10.58
C LEU A 178 -3.93 1.03 10.06
N THR A 179 -4.51 2.21 10.36
CA THR A 179 -3.93 3.52 10.04
C THR A 179 -2.63 3.83 10.78
N ASP A 180 -2.41 3.27 11.98
CA ASP A 180 -1.11 3.37 12.68
C ASP A 180 -0.05 2.52 11.99
N TRP A 181 -0.41 1.32 11.51
CA TRP A 181 0.46 0.50 10.69
C TRP A 181 0.77 1.19 9.36
N ALA A 182 -0.24 1.76 8.69
CA ALA A 182 -0.08 2.54 7.47
C ALA A 182 0.91 3.69 7.67
N ARG A 183 0.76 4.47 8.74
CA ARG A 183 1.70 5.53 9.10
C ARG A 183 3.13 5.02 9.24
N GLN A 184 3.32 3.89 9.93
CA GLN A 184 4.66 3.34 10.16
C GLN A 184 5.32 2.87 8.86
N VAL A 185 4.59 2.15 8.00
CA VAL A 185 5.15 1.66 6.75
C VAL A 185 5.42 2.79 5.75
N LEU A 186 4.53 3.79 5.66
CA LEU A 186 4.73 4.95 4.79
C LEU A 186 5.95 5.78 5.21
N LEU A 187 6.10 6.06 6.50
CA LEU A 187 7.29 6.74 7.03
C LEU A 187 8.56 5.90 6.89
N GLN A 188 8.45 4.57 6.93
CA GLN A 188 9.58 3.69 6.67
C GLN A 188 10.03 3.76 5.20
N VAL A 189 9.09 3.73 4.26
CA VAL A 189 9.38 3.90 2.82
C VAL A 189 10.04 5.26 2.57
N ALA A 190 9.53 6.33 3.17
CA ALA A 190 10.13 7.66 3.06
C ALA A 190 11.58 7.72 3.59
N ARG A 191 11.92 6.93 4.62
CA ARG A 191 13.30 6.80 5.10
C ARG A 191 14.19 5.98 4.15
N TRP A 192 13.63 5.03 3.43
CA TRP A 192 14.37 4.22 2.46
C TRP A 192 14.65 4.96 1.15
N LEU A 193 13.85 5.99 0.85
CA LEU A 193 13.94 6.79 -0.37
C LEU A 193 13.99 8.30 -0.02
N PRO A 194 15.04 8.78 0.70
CA PRO A 194 15.07 10.14 1.25
C PRO A 194 15.05 11.22 0.17
N ASP A 195 15.67 10.94 -0.99
CA ASP A 195 15.85 11.90 -2.08
C ASP A 195 14.79 11.78 -3.18
N ARG A 196 13.74 10.97 -2.94
CA ARG A 196 12.70 10.74 -3.94
C ARG A 196 11.37 11.33 -3.49
N ARG A 197 10.68 11.97 -4.43
CA ARG A 197 9.29 12.38 -4.23
C ARG A 197 8.40 11.14 -4.26
N ILE A 198 7.68 10.88 -3.16
CA ILE A 198 6.81 9.72 -3.01
C ILE A 198 5.35 10.15 -3.04
N VAL A 199 4.54 9.44 -3.82
CA VAL A 199 3.08 9.57 -3.86
C VAL A 199 2.46 8.23 -3.49
N ALA A 200 1.73 8.19 -2.37
CA ALA A 200 1.00 7.02 -1.92
C ALA A 200 -0.46 7.10 -2.38
N VAL A 201 -0.94 6.07 -3.05
CA VAL A 201 -2.35 5.92 -3.46
C VAL A 201 -3.01 4.88 -2.56
N ALA A 202 -4.14 5.22 -1.97
CA ALA A 202 -4.86 4.36 -1.04
C ALA A 202 -6.37 4.52 -1.18
N ASP A 203 -7.12 3.58 -0.62
CA ASP A 203 -8.57 3.65 -0.59
C ASP A 203 -9.10 4.65 0.47
N SER A 204 -10.43 4.76 0.59
CA SER A 204 -11.08 5.68 1.53
C SER A 204 -10.83 5.37 3.00
N SER A 205 -10.44 4.15 3.37
CA SER A 205 -10.17 3.77 4.76
C SER A 205 -8.90 4.44 5.30
N TYR A 206 -8.00 4.86 4.40
CA TYR A 206 -6.78 5.60 4.73
C TYR A 206 -6.94 7.13 4.63
N ALA A 207 -8.09 7.63 4.19
CA ALA A 207 -8.41 9.06 4.23
C ALA A 207 -8.74 9.48 5.67
N VAL A 208 -7.73 9.51 6.53
CA VAL A 208 -7.84 9.84 7.97
C VAL A 208 -6.89 10.99 8.29
N ILE A 209 -7.42 12.04 8.94
CA ILE A 209 -6.68 13.28 9.23
C ILE A 209 -5.36 13.01 9.98
N ASP A 210 -5.38 12.12 10.98
CA ASP A 210 -4.19 11.79 11.78
C ASP A 210 -3.08 11.15 10.93
N LEU A 211 -3.47 10.24 10.03
CA LEU A 211 -2.52 9.62 9.10
C LEU A 211 -1.93 10.68 8.17
N LEU A 212 -2.79 11.45 7.50
CA LEU A 212 -2.35 12.48 6.54
C LEU A 212 -1.45 13.52 7.21
N ASN A 213 -1.84 14.01 8.39
CA ASN A 213 -1.04 14.97 9.13
C ASN A 213 0.35 14.43 9.51
N ALA A 214 0.42 13.17 9.89
CA ALA A 214 1.68 12.54 10.28
C ALA A 214 2.66 12.34 9.11
N VAL A 215 2.17 12.16 7.88
CA VAL A 215 3.03 11.82 6.73
C VAL A 215 3.24 12.96 5.74
N ARG A 216 2.41 14.03 5.76
CA ARG A 216 2.38 15.11 4.75
C ARG A 216 3.70 15.82 4.48
N HIS A 217 4.63 15.84 5.46
CA HIS A 217 5.94 16.46 5.31
C HIS A 217 6.98 15.55 4.65
N ARG A 218 6.64 14.29 4.41
CA ARG A 218 7.53 13.28 3.84
C ARG A 218 7.07 12.74 2.51
N LEU A 219 5.74 12.68 2.30
CA LEU A 219 5.15 12.16 1.07
C LEU A 219 3.73 12.72 0.85
N CYS A 220 3.26 12.65 -0.39
CA CYS A 220 1.89 12.98 -0.75
C CYS A 220 1.02 11.73 -0.64
N VAL A 221 -0.20 11.86 -0.11
CA VAL A 221 -1.21 10.79 -0.12
C VAL A 221 -2.38 11.18 -1.01
N ILE A 222 -2.75 10.30 -1.91
CA ILE A 222 -3.96 10.38 -2.73
C ILE A 222 -4.92 9.32 -2.24
N ALA A 223 -6.05 9.73 -1.69
CA ALA A 223 -7.06 8.82 -1.19
C ALA A 223 -8.47 9.36 -1.50
N ARG A 224 -9.43 8.44 -1.61
CA ARG A 224 -10.82 8.82 -1.84
C ARG A 224 -11.39 9.47 -0.58
N LEU A 225 -11.75 10.75 -0.68
CA LEU A 225 -12.37 11.49 0.40
C LEU A 225 -13.88 11.24 0.43
N ARG A 226 -14.48 11.26 1.62
CA ARG A 226 -15.94 11.21 1.78
C ARG A 226 -16.56 12.52 1.33
N LEU A 227 -17.75 12.47 0.74
CA LEU A 227 -18.46 13.65 0.25
C LEU A 227 -18.98 14.57 1.36
N ASP A 228 -19.09 14.05 2.59
CA ASP A 228 -19.49 14.80 3.81
C ASP A 228 -18.28 15.33 4.62
N ALA A 229 -17.07 15.28 4.06
CA ALA A 229 -15.87 15.77 4.73
C ALA A 229 -15.99 17.27 5.08
N ARG A 230 -15.61 17.64 6.31
CA ARG A 230 -15.67 19.02 6.78
C ARG A 230 -14.48 19.82 6.27
N LEU A 231 -14.69 20.55 5.19
CA LEU A 231 -13.68 21.38 4.54
C LEU A 231 -13.87 22.84 4.90
N PHE A 232 -12.76 23.54 5.03
CA PHE A 232 -12.71 24.97 5.39
C PHE A 232 -11.76 25.71 4.45
N GLU A 233 -11.99 26.99 4.25
CA GLU A 233 -11.03 27.88 3.62
C GLU A 233 -9.73 27.92 4.42
N PRO A 234 -8.59 28.24 3.79
CA PRO A 234 -7.38 28.56 4.52
C PRO A 234 -7.61 29.68 5.54
N PRO A 235 -6.87 29.72 6.66
CA PRO A 235 -7.01 30.78 7.64
C PRO A 235 -6.75 32.13 6.96
N PRO A 236 -7.50 33.19 7.35
CA PRO A 236 -7.29 34.53 6.82
C PRO A 236 -5.86 35.01 7.13
N GLN A 237 -5.28 35.78 6.23
CA GLN A 237 -3.99 36.40 6.46
C GLN A 237 -4.05 37.23 7.78
N ARG A 238 -2.98 37.14 8.57
CA ARG A 238 -2.90 37.76 9.89
C ARG A 238 -3.10 39.28 9.78
N ARG A 239 -4.19 39.75 10.37
CA ARG A 239 -4.26 41.13 10.88
C ARG A 239 -3.93 41.07 12.37
N PRO A 240 -3.15 42.03 12.91
CA PRO A 240 -2.88 42.08 14.35
C PRO A 240 -4.23 42.23 15.08
N ARG A 241 -4.62 41.19 15.80
CA ARG A 241 -5.83 41.15 16.64
C ARG A 241 -5.49 40.50 17.97
N VAL A 242 -6.10 40.97 19.04
CA VAL A 242 -6.02 40.32 20.34
C VAL A 242 -6.75 38.99 20.29
N GLY A 243 -6.13 37.95 20.86
CA GLY A 243 -6.69 36.61 20.99
C GLY A 243 -6.00 35.52 20.15
N ARG A 244 -6.44 34.29 20.33
CA ARG A 244 -5.85 33.12 19.63
C ARG A 244 -6.13 33.22 18.13
N PRO A 245 -5.09 33.11 17.26
CA PRO A 245 -5.28 33.13 15.82
C PRO A 245 -6.20 31.99 15.34
N ARG A 246 -7.06 32.30 14.35
CA ARG A 246 -7.87 31.26 13.70
C ARG A 246 -6.96 30.33 12.92
N VAL A 247 -7.17 29.02 13.06
CA VAL A 247 -6.44 27.97 12.34
C VAL A 247 -7.13 27.54 11.06
N VAL A 248 -8.40 27.91 10.87
CA VAL A 248 -9.22 27.66 9.66
C VAL A 248 -10.04 28.90 9.32
N GLY A 249 -10.40 29.06 8.05
CA GLY A 249 -11.30 30.10 7.56
C GLY A 249 -12.78 29.71 7.66
N ARG A 250 -13.59 30.18 6.71
CA ARG A 250 -15.02 29.86 6.62
C ARG A 250 -15.20 28.38 6.24
N ARG A 251 -16.25 27.74 6.75
CA ARG A 251 -16.64 26.39 6.34
C ARG A 251 -17.10 26.41 4.87
N LEU A 252 -16.58 25.49 4.08
CA LEU A 252 -17.00 25.25 2.71
C LEU A 252 -18.25 24.36 2.68
N PRO A 253 -19.10 24.46 1.63
CA PRO A 253 -20.16 23.50 1.39
C PRO A 253 -19.61 22.07 1.35
N ASN A 254 -20.41 21.08 1.73
CA ASN A 254 -20.01 19.68 1.59
C ASN A 254 -19.78 19.35 0.10
N LEU A 255 -18.91 18.39 -0.18
CA LEU A 255 -18.65 17.99 -1.56
C LEU A 255 -19.91 17.44 -2.27
N SER A 256 -20.83 16.84 -1.51
CA SER A 256 -22.16 16.43 -2.02
C SER A 256 -23.02 17.62 -2.45
N GLU A 257 -23.02 18.71 -1.68
CA GLU A 257 -23.73 19.95 -2.03
C GLU A 257 -23.11 20.61 -3.25
N GLN A 258 -21.78 20.62 -3.32
CA GLN A 258 -21.04 21.14 -4.47
C GLN A 258 -21.32 20.31 -5.74
N LEU A 259 -21.46 18.99 -5.62
CA LEU A 259 -21.83 18.10 -6.72
C LEU A 259 -23.23 18.39 -7.27
N ALA A 260 -24.19 18.66 -6.39
CA ALA A 260 -25.60 18.95 -6.74
C ALA A 260 -25.83 20.39 -7.20
N SER A 261 -24.92 21.29 -6.90
CA SER A 261 -25.12 22.73 -7.16
C SER A 261 -24.96 23.09 -8.64
N ARG A 262 -25.95 23.79 -9.19
CA ARG A 262 -25.91 24.33 -10.55
C ARG A 262 -24.89 25.47 -10.73
N SER A 263 -24.45 26.09 -9.64
CA SER A 263 -23.42 27.16 -9.68
C SER A 263 -21.99 26.61 -9.74
N THR A 264 -21.80 25.30 -9.58
CA THR A 264 -20.49 24.68 -9.66
C THR A 264 -19.95 24.75 -11.07
N ARG A 265 -18.80 25.42 -11.25
CA ARG A 265 -18.14 25.56 -12.56
C ARG A 265 -17.30 24.32 -12.84
N TRP A 266 -17.81 23.44 -13.66
CA TRP A 266 -17.15 22.20 -14.08
C TRP A 266 -16.23 22.45 -15.26
N GLN A 267 -15.04 21.86 -15.19
CA GLN A 267 -14.08 21.81 -16.29
C GLN A 267 -14.15 20.44 -16.95
N ARG A 268 -14.37 20.39 -18.26
CA ARG A 268 -14.35 19.14 -19.02
C ARG A 268 -12.91 18.73 -19.32
N LEU A 269 -12.60 17.47 -19.09
CA LEU A 269 -11.32 16.87 -19.44
C LEU A 269 -11.53 15.55 -20.17
N GLN A 270 -10.69 15.31 -21.17
CA GLN A 270 -10.57 14.00 -21.80
C GLN A 270 -9.41 13.28 -21.13
N ILE A 271 -9.69 12.14 -20.51
CA ILE A 271 -8.69 11.30 -19.84
C ILE A 271 -8.41 10.10 -20.73
N THR A 272 -7.17 9.92 -21.12
CA THR A 272 -6.66 8.73 -21.80
C THR A 272 -6.24 7.68 -20.78
N GLY A 273 -6.56 6.41 -21.04
CA GLY A 273 -6.16 5.31 -20.14
C GLY A 273 -7.02 5.14 -18.89
N TRP A 274 -8.27 5.63 -18.89
CA TRP A 274 -9.23 5.37 -17.80
C TRP A 274 -9.51 3.87 -17.68
N TYR A 275 -9.26 3.29 -16.49
CA TYR A 275 -9.46 1.85 -16.20
C TYR A 275 -8.99 0.91 -17.33
N GLY A 276 -7.85 1.20 -17.97
CA GLY A 276 -7.16 0.25 -18.85
C GLY A 276 -7.17 0.59 -20.31
N ARG A 277 -7.48 1.54 -20.96
CA ARG A 277 -7.28 1.92 -22.41
C ARG A 277 -8.44 2.72 -23.03
N THR A 278 -9.53 2.92 -22.32
CA THR A 278 -10.65 3.72 -22.81
C THR A 278 -10.38 5.20 -22.59
N GLU A 279 -10.60 6.01 -23.60
CA GLU A 279 -10.73 7.44 -23.45
C GLU A 279 -12.07 7.76 -22.78
N ARG A 280 -12.07 8.65 -21.81
CA ARG A 280 -13.28 9.07 -21.12
C ARG A 280 -13.33 10.56 -20.94
N GLN A 281 -14.46 11.17 -21.28
CA GLN A 281 -14.74 12.54 -20.92
C GLN A 281 -15.31 12.57 -19.50
N VAL A 282 -14.71 13.39 -18.67
CA VAL A 282 -15.15 13.64 -17.29
C VAL A 282 -15.24 15.13 -17.02
N GLU A 283 -16.07 15.49 -16.09
CA GLU A 283 -16.11 16.85 -15.56
C GLU A 283 -15.46 16.87 -14.18
N ILE A 284 -14.59 17.83 -13.96
CA ILE A 284 -13.89 17.99 -12.69
C ILE A 284 -14.09 19.38 -12.12
N VAL A 285 -14.02 19.45 -10.80
CA VAL A 285 -13.76 20.69 -10.06
C VAL A 285 -12.70 20.41 -9.00
N SER A 286 -11.75 21.30 -8.85
CA SER A 286 -10.69 21.13 -7.86
C SER A 286 -10.55 22.38 -7.00
N GLY A 287 -10.09 22.19 -5.77
CA GLY A 287 -9.84 23.30 -4.86
C GLY A 287 -8.84 22.90 -3.77
N THR A 288 -8.33 23.92 -3.10
CA THR A 288 -7.54 23.74 -1.87
C THR A 288 -8.41 24.05 -0.66
N ALA A 289 -8.30 23.23 0.38
CA ALA A 289 -9.06 23.37 1.59
C ALA A 289 -8.25 22.89 2.81
N ILE A 290 -8.70 23.29 3.97
CA ILE A 290 -8.26 22.68 5.24
C ILE A 290 -9.31 21.63 5.62
N TRP A 291 -8.93 20.38 5.60
CA TRP A 291 -9.75 19.34 6.20
C TRP A 291 -9.55 19.34 7.70
N SER A 292 -10.64 19.60 8.44
CA SER A 292 -10.59 19.86 9.86
C SER A 292 -11.47 18.91 10.66
N HIS A 293 -10.92 18.41 11.75
CA HIS A 293 -11.60 17.71 12.82
C HIS A 293 -11.09 18.29 14.15
N PRO A 294 -11.84 18.27 15.26
CA PRO A 294 -11.36 18.79 16.54
C PRO A 294 -9.94 18.33 16.88
N GLY A 295 -9.04 19.28 17.05
CA GLY A 295 -7.63 19.05 17.37
C GLY A 295 -6.67 18.85 16.18
N HIS A 296 -7.18 18.57 14.98
CA HIS A 296 -6.33 18.26 13.81
C HIS A 296 -6.80 18.99 12.55
N HIS A 297 -5.84 19.57 11.82
CA HIS A 297 -6.07 20.33 10.60
C HIS A 297 -5.05 19.94 9.54
N VAL A 298 -5.51 19.54 8.35
CA VAL A 298 -4.63 19.14 7.27
C VAL A 298 -5.00 19.92 6.01
N PRO A 299 -4.05 20.67 5.42
CA PRO A 299 -4.25 21.26 4.11
C PRO A 299 -4.30 20.15 3.07
N ILE A 300 -5.32 20.18 2.23
CA ILE A 300 -5.53 19.23 1.15
C ILE A 300 -5.84 19.96 -0.16
N ARG A 301 -5.53 19.32 -1.27
CA ARG A 301 -6.14 19.60 -2.56
C ARG A 301 -7.15 18.49 -2.84
N TYR A 302 -8.39 18.87 -3.12
CA TYR A 302 -9.41 17.91 -3.53
C TYR A 302 -9.72 18.06 -5.01
N VAL A 303 -10.13 16.96 -5.62
CA VAL A 303 -10.66 16.90 -6.98
C VAL A 303 -11.97 16.13 -6.90
N LEU A 304 -13.07 16.79 -7.25
CA LEU A 304 -14.37 16.18 -7.40
C LEU A 304 -14.54 15.84 -8.88
N VAL A 305 -14.89 14.60 -9.17
CA VAL A 305 -15.00 14.08 -10.55
C VAL A 305 -16.41 13.52 -10.75
N ARG A 306 -17.04 13.87 -11.86
CA ARG A 306 -18.29 13.22 -12.30
C ARG A 306 -18.17 12.75 -13.76
N ASP A 307 -18.91 11.72 -14.08
CA ASP A 307 -18.98 11.17 -15.43
C ASP A 307 -19.94 12.00 -16.27
N CYS A 308 -19.53 12.37 -17.50
CA CYS A 308 -20.41 13.06 -18.44
C CYS A 308 -21.50 12.17 -19.05
N LYS A 309 -21.42 10.82 -18.85
CA LYS A 309 -22.37 9.86 -19.44
C LYS A 309 -23.51 9.44 -18.48
N GLN A 310 -23.56 9.95 -17.26
CA GLN A 310 -24.66 9.73 -16.32
C GLN A 310 -25.52 10.99 -16.27
N GLU A 311 -26.38 11.17 -17.28
CA GLU A 311 -27.63 11.92 -17.17
C GLU A 311 -28.75 10.98 -16.76
#